data_6c58d68ca3c6d89c08aaa1589ca49d77
#
_entry.id   6c58d68ca3c6d89c08aaa1589ca49d77
#
_cell.length_a   1.000
_cell.length_b   1.000
_cell.length_c   1.000
_cell.angle_alpha   90.00
_cell.angle_beta   90.00
_cell.angle_gamma   90.00
#
_symmetry.space_group_name_H-M   'P 1'
#
loop_
_entity.id
_entity.type
_entity.pdbx_description
1 polymer ?
#
loop_
_entity_poly.entity_id
_entity_poly.type
_entity_poly.pdbx_seq_one_letter_code
_entity_poly.pdbx_strand_id
1 'polypeptide(L)'
;MTCIATFKIPSDSMEPALLDGDNILVNKCVMGGRLFNVWDALDNKETDISRLPGLSGVKRNDVLVFNFPYLEQRWDSIAFRVMKYYVKRCVALPGDTFEISRGHYKVHGYISELGNVESQDNLMRIVERGREVDYGIVMRGYPYSDIVDWDIMNLGPLYLPAKGDVIET
;
A
#
# COMPACT_ATOMS: atom_id res chain seq x y z
N MET A 1 -7.49 19.31 17.12
CA MET A 1 -6.83 18.47 16.09
C MET A 1 -5.64 17.78 16.74
N THR A 2 -5.63 16.45 16.81
CA THR A 2 -4.52 15.70 17.42
C THR A 2 -3.49 15.34 16.33
N CYS A 3 -2.22 15.65 16.59
CA CYS A 3 -1.11 15.27 15.70
C CYS A 3 -0.80 13.76 15.73
N ILE A 4 -1.31 13.06 16.73
CA ILE A 4 -1.06 11.63 16.96
C ILE A 4 -2.40 10.89 17.01
N ALA A 5 -2.43 9.69 16.46
CA ALA A 5 -3.54 8.74 16.61
C ALA A 5 -3.01 7.35 16.93
N THR A 6 -3.78 6.59 17.68
CA THR A 6 -3.48 5.19 18.02
C THR A 6 -4.35 4.27 17.17
N PHE A 7 -3.75 3.20 16.66
CA PHE A 7 -4.45 2.14 15.92
C PHE A 7 -3.98 0.79 16.42
N LYS A 8 -4.92 -0.17 16.46
CA LYS A 8 -4.60 -1.57 16.69
C LYS A 8 -4.45 -2.27 15.35
N ILE A 9 -3.41 -3.09 15.21
CA ILE A 9 -3.17 -3.90 14.01
C ILE A 9 -4.10 -5.11 14.04
N PRO A 10 -4.95 -5.32 13.02
CA PRO A 10 -5.92 -6.40 13.02
C PRO A 10 -5.51 -7.60 12.16
N SER A 11 -4.27 -7.66 11.65
CA SER A 11 -3.83 -8.71 10.72
C SER A 11 -2.31 -8.81 10.63
N ASP A 12 -1.86 -9.94 10.14
CA ASP A 12 -0.46 -10.34 9.94
C ASP A 12 0.23 -9.73 8.71
N SER A 13 -0.49 -8.97 7.88
CA SER A 13 0.01 -8.50 6.56
C SER A 13 1.23 -7.58 6.61
N MET A 14 1.65 -7.14 7.79
CA MET A 14 2.84 -6.32 8.02
C MET A 14 3.92 -7.06 8.82
N GLU A 15 3.74 -8.35 9.09
CA GLU A 15 4.77 -9.15 9.76
C GLU A 15 6.07 -9.25 8.93
N PRO A 16 7.20 -9.35 9.60
CA PRO A 16 7.42 -9.31 11.05
C PRO A 16 7.52 -7.89 11.65
N ALA A 17 7.37 -6.84 10.85
CA ALA A 17 7.54 -5.45 11.30
C ALA A 17 6.46 -4.97 12.27
N LEU A 18 5.23 -5.45 12.09
CA LEU A 18 4.08 -5.21 12.97
C LEU A 18 3.31 -6.53 13.10
N LEU A 19 3.02 -6.92 14.33
CA LEU A 19 2.28 -8.15 14.63
C LEU A 19 0.79 -7.90 14.80
N ASP A 20 -0.03 -8.92 14.56
CA ASP A 20 -1.45 -8.86 14.92
C ASP A 20 -1.60 -8.55 16.42
N GLY A 21 -2.49 -7.62 16.73
CA GLY A 21 -2.73 -7.14 18.09
C GLY A 21 -1.87 -5.97 18.54
N ASP A 22 -0.80 -5.60 17.83
CA ASP A 22 0.03 -4.45 18.16
C ASP A 22 -0.76 -3.15 18.19
N ASN A 23 -0.36 -2.25 19.10
CA ASN A 23 -0.86 -0.88 19.13
C ASN A 23 0.21 0.06 18.56
N ILE A 24 -0.11 0.76 17.50
CA ILE A 24 0.80 1.70 16.84
C ILE A 24 0.40 3.15 17.09
N LEU A 25 1.40 4.03 17.16
CA LEU A 25 1.22 5.48 17.18
C LEU A 25 1.50 6.06 15.80
N VAL A 26 0.50 6.75 15.25
CA VAL A 26 0.60 7.36 13.91
C VAL A 26 0.83 8.85 14.06
N ASN A 27 1.94 9.34 13.53
CA ASN A 27 2.26 10.75 13.46
C ASN A 27 1.60 11.39 12.22
N LYS A 28 0.51 12.11 12.43
CA LYS A 28 -0.23 12.80 11.37
C LYS A 28 0.43 14.08 10.89
N CYS A 29 1.36 14.64 11.66
CA CYS A 29 2.03 15.90 11.30
C CYS A 29 3.00 15.72 10.12
N VAL A 30 3.50 14.52 9.90
CA VAL A 30 4.43 14.24 8.78
C VAL A 30 3.78 14.59 7.45
N MET A 31 2.60 14.07 7.18
CA MET A 31 1.87 14.29 5.92
C MET A 31 0.84 15.43 5.99
N GLY A 32 0.70 16.08 7.13
CA GLY A 32 -0.35 17.05 7.41
C GLY A 32 -1.69 16.41 7.76
N GLY A 33 -2.38 17.01 8.73
CA GLY A 33 -3.70 16.56 9.17
C GLY A 33 -4.78 16.81 8.12
N ARG A 34 -5.73 15.89 8.01
CA ARG A 34 -6.91 16.06 7.15
C ARG A 34 -7.99 16.83 7.92
N LEU A 35 -8.64 17.76 7.22
CA LEU A 35 -9.81 18.51 7.66
C LEU A 35 -11.00 18.08 6.81
N PHE A 36 -12.05 17.60 7.45
CA PHE A 36 -13.28 17.17 6.79
C PHE A 36 -14.44 17.17 7.79
N ASN A 37 -15.66 17.18 7.28
CA ASN A 37 -16.86 17.02 8.12
C ASN A 37 -17.00 15.55 8.53
N VAL A 38 -16.80 15.28 9.82
CA VAL A 38 -16.83 13.92 10.37
C VAL A 38 -18.22 13.30 10.27
N TRP A 39 -19.28 14.08 10.42
CA TRP A 39 -20.66 13.59 10.37
C TRP A 39 -21.04 13.14 8.95
N ASP A 40 -20.70 13.93 7.94
CA ASP A 40 -20.94 13.58 6.54
C ASP A 40 -20.14 12.33 6.15
N ALA A 41 -18.88 12.24 6.62
CA ALA A 41 -18.04 11.07 6.37
C ALA A 41 -18.55 9.79 7.06
N LEU A 42 -19.15 9.87 8.25
CA LEU A 42 -19.77 8.74 8.93
C LEU A 42 -21.06 8.29 8.24
N ASP A 43 -21.82 9.22 7.67
CA ASP A 43 -23.03 8.94 6.89
C ASP A 43 -22.72 8.44 5.47
N ASN A 44 -21.44 8.26 5.11
CA ASN A 44 -20.96 7.95 3.75
C ASN A 44 -21.44 8.95 2.68
N LYS A 45 -21.66 10.20 3.06
CA LYS A 45 -21.92 11.30 2.13
C LYS A 45 -20.64 11.76 1.46
N GLU A 46 -20.78 12.39 0.31
CA GLU A 46 -19.67 13.06 -0.34
C GLU A 46 -19.08 14.12 0.60
N THR A 47 -17.78 14.03 0.82
CA THR A 47 -17.10 14.82 1.85
C THR A 47 -15.88 15.50 1.27
N ASP A 48 -15.86 16.82 1.30
CA ASP A 48 -14.69 17.59 0.95
C ASP A 48 -13.56 17.39 1.97
N ILE A 49 -12.41 16.97 1.45
CA ILE A 49 -11.24 16.72 2.28
C ILE A 49 -10.13 17.70 1.91
N SER A 50 -9.81 18.59 2.83
CA SER A 50 -8.61 19.43 2.72
C SER A 50 -7.50 18.85 3.61
N ARG A 51 -6.26 19.16 3.24
CA ARG A 51 -5.10 18.71 3.99
C ARG A 51 -4.25 19.92 4.39
N LEU A 52 -3.88 19.97 5.65
CA LEU A 52 -2.89 20.93 6.12
C LEU A 52 -1.50 20.58 5.57
N PRO A 53 -0.61 21.56 5.40
CA PRO A 53 0.77 21.28 5.06
C PRO A 53 1.41 20.30 6.04
N GLY A 54 2.14 19.32 5.52
CA GLY A 54 2.93 18.38 6.31
C GLY A 54 4.36 18.83 6.49
N LEU A 55 5.08 18.18 7.40
CA LEU A 55 6.49 18.44 7.66
C LEU A 55 7.40 17.81 6.59
N SER A 56 6.95 16.73 5.96
CA SER A 56 7.68 16.06 4.87
C SER A 56 6.74 15.31 3.93
N GLY A 57 7.26 14.88 2.77
CA GLY A 57 6.58 13.94 1.88
C GLY A 57 6.76 12.49 2.31
N VAL A 58 6.00 11.60 1.67
CA VAL A 58 6.15 10.14 1.77
C VAL A 58 7.48 9.73 1.13
N LYS A 59 8.13 8.76 1.74
CA LYS A 59 9.36 8.15 1.22
C LYS A 59 9.14 6.65 0.98
N ARG A 60 9.98 6.05 0.13
CA ARG A 60 10.01 4.59 -0.01
C ARG A 60 10.36 3.96 1.33
N ASN A 61 9.78 2.83 1.62
CA ASN A 61 9.82 2.09 2.89
C ASN A 61 9.05 2.71 4.06
N ASP A 62 8.45 3.90 3.93
CA ASP A 62 7.57 4.42 4.98
C ASP A 62 6.38 3.47 5.20
N VAL A 63 6.03 3.28 6.47
CA VAL A 63 4.79 2.57 6.84
C VAL A 63 3.67 3.59 6.93
N LEU A 64 2.66 3.42 6.09
CA LEU A 64 1.55 4.36 5.94
C LEU A 64 0.27 3.79 6.54
N VAL A 65 -0.49 4.64 7.22
CA VAL A 65 -1.88 4.38 7.61
C VAL A 65 -2.79 5.24 6.74
N PHE A 66 -3.66 4.59 5.98
CA PHE A 66 -4.57 5.27 5.04
C PHE A 66 -5.94 4.63 5.04
N ASN A 67 -6.96 5.38 4.62
CA ASN A 67 -8.30 4.84 4.45
C ASN A 67 -8.37 4.05 3.14
N PHE A 68 -9.12 2.95 3.17
CA PHE A 68 -9.37 2.17 1.97
C PHE A 68 -10.15 3.02 0.95
N PRO A 69 -9.66 3.14 -0.29
CA PRO A 69 -10.16 4.14 -1.23
C PRO A 69 -11.40 3.71 -2.03
N TYR A 70 -11.94 2.51 -1.80
CA TYR A 70 -13.07 1.99 -2.57
C TYR A 70 -14.23 1.59 -1.66
N LEU A 71 -15.45 1.72 -2.18
CA LEU A 71 -16.63 1.07 -1.62
C LEU A 71 -16.60 -0.44 -1.92
N GLU A 72 -17.27 -1.23 -1.09
CA GLU A 72 -17.40 -2.67 -1.36
C GLU A 72 -18.12 -2.89 -2.70
N GLN A 73 -17.50 -3.77 -3.52
CA GLN A 73 -18.00 -4.14 -4.86
C GLN A 73 -18.03 -2.97 -5.89
N ARG A 74 -17.42 -1.82 -5.57
CA ARG A 74 -17.33 -0.68 -6.48
C ARG A 74 -15.87 -0.25 -6.64
N TRP A 75 -15.25 -0.72 -7.72
CA TRP A 75 -13.85 -0.43 -8.07
C TRP A 75 -13.71 0.70 -9.10
N ASP A 76 -14.85 1.22 -9.55
CA ASP A 76 -15.00 2.27 -10.57
C ASP A 76 -14.90 3.69 -10.00
N SER A 77 -14.97 3.82 -8.70
CA SER A 77 -14.96 5.15 -8.04
C SER A 77 -14.18 5.14 -6.74
N ILE A 78 -13.45 6.22 -6.51
CA ILE A 78 -12.73 6.45 -5.25
C ILE A 78 -13.70 6.99 -4.22
N ALA A 79 -13.69 6.42 -3.02
CA ALA A 79 -14.52 6.85 -1.91
C ALA A 79 -13.71 7.01 -0.63
N PHE A 80 -14.21 7.84 0.29
CA PHE A 80 -13.60 8.05 1.58
C PHE A 80 -14.34 7.26 2.67
N ARG A 81 -13.72 6.17 3.14
CA ARG A 81 -14.26 5.37 4.24
C ARG A 81 -13.53 5.70 5.54
N VAL A 82 -14.12 6.59 6.34
CA VAL A 82 -13.48 7.14 7.54
C VAL A 82 -13.14 6.07 8.59
N MET A 83 -13.89 4.98 8.66
CA MET A 83 -13.70 3.91 9.67
C MET A 83 -12.86 2.73 9.17
N LYS A 84 -12.51 2.66 7.87
CA LYS A 84 -11.74 1.54 7.33
C LYS A 84 -10.32 1.97 7.02
N TYR A 85 -9.36 1.50 7.82
CA TYR A 85 -7.95 1.82 7.71
C TYR A 85 -7.14 0.62 7.27
N TYR A 86 -6.10 0.90 6.51
CA TYR A 86 -5.07 -0.05 6.13
C TYR A 86 -3.71 0.46 6.57
N VAL A 87 -2.85 -0.48 6.94
CA VAL A 87 -1.45 -0.22 7.24
C VAL A 87 -0.62 -0.98 6.22
N LYS A 88 0.16 -0.29 5.40
CA LYS A 88 1.01 -0.89 4.37
C LYS A 88 2.31 -0.13 4.22
N ARG A 89 3.34 -0.82 3.75
CA ARG A 89 4.62 -0.22 3.41
C ARG A 89 4.59 0.37 2.01
N CYS A 90 5.06 1.61 1.86
CA CYS A 90 5.20 2.29 0.59
C CYS A 90 6.48 1.81 -0.11
N VAL A 91 6.37 1.06 -1.19
CA VAL A 91 7.53 0.54 -1.93
C VAL A 91 7.87 1.35 -3.17
N ALA A 92 6.93 2.14 -3.68
CA ALA A 92 7.14 3.00 -4.83
C ALA A 92 6.36 4.32 -4.69
N LEU A 93 6.82 5.36 -5.36
CA LEU A 93 6.26 6.72 -5.33
C LEU A 93 5.74 7.13 -6.72
N PRO A 94 4.88 8.16 -6.81
CA PRO A 94 4.52 8.73 -8.10
C PRO A 94 5.75 9.10 -8.94
N GLY A 95 5.77 8.70 -10.21
CA GLY A 95 6.91 8.84 -11.13
C GLY A 95 7.85 7.64 -11.16
N ASP A 96 7.67 6.66 -10.28
CA ASP A 96 8.48 5.45 -10.28
C ASP A 96 7.99 4.44 -11.33
N THR A 97 8.92 3.66 -11.84
CA THR A 97 8.62 2.40 -12.51
C THR A 97 8.97 1.25 -11.57
N PHE A 98 7.93 0.59 -11.06
CA PHE A 98 8.04 -0.51 -10.11
C PHE A 98 7.98 -1.86 -10.81
N GLU A 99 8.74 -2.82 -10.32
CA GLU A 99 8.65 -4.22 -10.73
C GLU A 99 8.91 -5.16 -9.56
N ILE A 100 8.41 -6.39 -9.68
CA ILE A 100 8.85 -7.54 -8.89
C ILE A 100 9.61 -8.46 -9.83
N SER A 101 10.83 -8.79 -9.50
CA SER A 101 11.69 -9.67 -10.28
C SER A 101 12.22 -10.79 -9.39
N ARG A 102 11.81 -12.02 -9.65
CA ARG A 102 12.10 -13.21 -8.81
C ARG A 102 11.79 -12.98 -7.34
N GLY A 103 10.59 -12.42 -7.04
CA GLY A 103 10.13 -12.15 -5.69
C GLY A 103 10.71 -10.88 -5.03
N HIS A 104 11.67 -10.19 -5.65
CA HIS A 104 12.28 -8.99 -5.10
C HIS A 104 11.71 -7.72 -5.71
N TYR A 105 11.43 -6.75 -4.85
CA TYR A 105 10.92 -5.44 -5.24
C TYR A 105 12.03 -4.56 -5.81
N LYS A 106 11.75 -3.92 -6.92
CA LYS A 106 12.66 -3.00 -7.60
C LYS A 106 11.92 -1.75 -8.06
N VAL A 107 12.63 -0.64 -8.04
CA VAL A 107 12.24 0.62 -8.70
C VAL A 107 13.38 1.03 -9.62
N HIS A 108 13.08 1.33 -10.87
CA HIS A 108 14.09 1.70 -11.84
C HIS A 108 14.86 2.94 -11.37
N GLY A 109 16.20 2.86 -11.42
CA GLY A 109 17.08 3.93 -10.96
C GLY A 109 17.23 4.06 -9.43
N TYR A 110 16.61 3.16 -8.65
CA TYR A 110 16.75 3.14 -7.19
C TYR A 110 17.52 1.88 -6.75
N ILE A 111 18.60 2.08 -6.00
CA ILE A 111 19.57 1.01 -5.67
C ILE A 111 19.45 0.47 -4.24
N SER A 112 18.68 1.15 -3.38
CA SER A 112 18.52 0.68 -2.00
C SER A 112 17.42 -0.37 -1.89
N GLU A 113 17.48 -1.17 -0.84
CA GLU A 113 16.51 -2.21 -0.54
C GLU A 113 15.10 -1.65 -0.38
N LEU A 114 14.12 -2.39 -0.89
CA LEU A 114 12.69 -2.06 -0.81
C LEU A 114 11.91 -3.16 -0.09
N GLY A 115 11.01 -2.74 0.78
CA GLY A 115 10.19 -3.67 1.52
C GLY A 115 10.96 -4.40 2.62
N ASN A 116 10.50 -5.60 2.98
CA ASN A 116 11.20 -6.51 3.86
C ASN A 116 11.94 -7.58 3.03
N VAL A 117 13.25 -7.44 2.92
CA VAL A 117 14.09 -8.32 2.07
C VAL A 117 14.07 -9.76 2.59
N GLU A 118 14.11 -9.95 3.90
CA GLU A 118 14.07 -11.29 4.50
C GLU A 118 12.77 -12.03 4.13
N SER A 119 11.64 -11.34 4.16
CA SER A 119 10.35 -11.91 3.73
C SER A 119 10.34 -12.23 2.23
N GLN A 120 10.96 -11.39 1.40
CA GLN A 120 11.11 -11.63 -0.04
C GLN A 120 11.98 -12.86 -0.30
N ASP A 121 13.13 -12.97 0.37
CA ASP A 121 14.02 -14.14 0.29
C ASP A 121 13.32 -15.42 0.76
N ASN A 122 12.51 -15.32 1.82
CA ASN A 122 11.77 -16.48 2.33
C ASN A 122 10.70 -16.93 1.32
N LEU A 123 9.96 -15.99 0.74
CA LEU A 123 8.99 -16.28 -0.32
C LEU A 123 9.66 -16.98 -1.51
N MET A 124 10.77 -16.44 -1.99
CA MET A 124 11.53 -17.02 -3.08
C MET A 124 11.93 -18.49 -2.77
N ARG A 125 12.48 -18.74 -1.56
CA ARG A 125 12.85 -20.09 -1.14
C ARG A 125 11.68 -21.08 -1.06
N ILE A 126 10.49 -20.60 -0.65
CA ILE A 126 9.28 -21.43 -0.60
C ILE A 126 8.86 -21.83 -2.02
N VAL A 127 8.82 -20.87 -2.93
CA VAL A 127 8.43 -21.08 -4.33
C VAL A 127 9.45 -21.97 -5.08
N GLU A 128 10.75 -21.74 -4.89
CA GLU A 128 11.80 -22.57 -5.50
C GLU A 128 11.74 -24.05 -5.04
N ARG A 129 11.18 -24.31 -3.87
CA ARG A 129 10.96 -25.66 -3.35
C ARG A 129 9.62 -26.27 -3.74
N GLY A 130 8.79 -25.55 -4.48
CA GLY A 130 7.43 -25.96 -4.89
C GLY A 130 6.49 -26.17 -3.71
N ARG A 131 6.64 -25.36 -2.66
CA ARG A 131 5.88 -25.49 -1.40
C ARG A 131 4.85 -24.37 -1.18
N GLU A 132 4.58 -23.56 -2.19
CA GLU A 132 3.65 -22.44 -2.12
C GLU A 132 2.25 -22.85 -1.65
N VAL A 133 1.79 -24.02 -2.06
CA VAL A 133 0.48 -24.59 -1.67
C VAL A 133 0.43 -24.92 -0.17
N ASP A 134 1.53 -25.45 0.39
CA ASP A 134 1.64 -25.79 1.81
C ASP A 134 1.45 -24.56 2.71
N TYR A 135 1.82 -23.40 2.21
CA TYR A 135 1.72 -22.11 2.91
C TYR A 135 0.50 -21.28 2.49
N GLY A 136 -0.37 -21.83 1.64
CA GLY A 136 -1.57 -21.12 1.15
C GLY A 136 -1.24 -19.91 0.28
N ILE A 137 -0.07 -19.89 -0.37
CA ILE A 137 0.37 -18.77 -1.20
C ILE A 137 -0.33 -18.83 -2.55
N VAL A 138 -1.02 -17.74 -2.90
CA VAL A 138 -1.64 -17.58 -4.22
C VAL A 138 -0.63 -16.91 -5.15
N MET A 139 -0.16 -17.64 -6.15
CA MET A 139 0.89 -17.18 -7.08
C MET A 139 0.40 -16.09 -8.02
N ARG A 140 -0.81 -16.23 -8.57
CA ARG A 140 -1.34 -15.33 -9.60
C ARG A 140 -1.54 -13.91 -9.07
N GLY A 141 -0.94 -12.91 -9.75
CA GLY A 141 -1.01 -11.50 -9.40
C GLY A 141 -2.21 -10.77 -10.02
N TYR A 142 -2.61 -9.66 -9.41
CA TYR A 142 -3.57 -8.71 -9.99
C TYR A 142 -2.93 -8.07 -11.25
N PRO A 143 -3.68 -7.82 -12.34
CA PRO A 143 -5.14 -7.81 -12.49
C PRO A 143 -5.79 -9.16 -12.86
N TYR A 144 -5.11 -10.27 -12.71
CA TYR A 144 -5.59 -11.62 -13.10
C TYR A 144 -5.90 -11.74 -14.59
N SER A 145 -5.18 -10.98 -15.40
CA SER A 145 -5.33 -10.91 -16.85
C SER A 145 -4.62 -12.07 -17.54
N ASP A 146 -5.17 -12.57 -18.62
CA ASP A 146 -4.49 -13.57 -19.47
C ASP A 146 -3.54 -12.90 -20.49
N ILE A 147 -3.52 -11.55 -20.54
CA ILE A 147 -2.65 -10.76 -21.43
C ILE A 147 -1.31 -10.47 -20.74
N VAL A 148 -1.34 -10.19 -19.44
CA VAL A 148 -0.16 -9.96 -18.61
C VAL A 148 -0.01 -11.13 -17.63
N ASP A 149 1.04 -11.92 -17.83
CA ASP A 149 1.33 -13.08 -16.97
C ASP A 149 2.08 -12.63 -15.71
N TRP A 150 1.39 -11.82 -14.90
CA TRP A 150 1.92 -11.32 -13.65
C TRP A 150 1.61 -12.25 -12.50
N ASP A 151 2.62 -12.52 -11.72
CA ASP A 151 2.52 -13.29 -10.49
C ASP A 151 3.24 -12.57 -9.31
N ILE A 152 3.24 -13.19 -8.14
CA ILE A 152 3.89 -12.61 -6.96
C ILE A 152 5.42 -12.62 -7.05
N MET A 153 6.00 -13.40 -7.97
CA MET A 153 7.45 -13.47 -8.21
C MET A 153 7.89 -12.53 -9.30
N ASN A 154 7.00 -12.25 -10.28
CA ASN A 154 7.30 -11.43 -11.45
C ASN A 154 6.10 -10.54 -11.80
N LEU A 155 6.26 -9.25 -11.62
CA LEU A 155 5.23 -8.25 -11.89
C LEU A 155 5.87 -7.00 -12.49
N GLY A 156 5.23 -6.42 -13.46
CA GLY A 156 5.67 -5.17 -14.07
C GLY A 156 6.50 -5.37 -15.34
N PRO A 157 7.21 -4.34 -15.76
CA PRO A 157 7.32 -3.01 -15.12
C PRO A 157 5.98 -2.25 -15.10
N LEU A 158 5.68 -1.62 -13.98
CA LEU A 158 4.48 -0.81 -13.77
C LEU A 158 4.88 0.63 -13.46
N TYR A 159 4.55 1.57 -14.35
CA TYR A 159 4.76 2.98 -14.11
C TYR A 159 3.65 3.54 -13.19
N LEU A 160 4.05 4.23 -12.13
CA LEU A 160 3.16 4.94 -11.23
C LEU A 160 3.06 6.40 -11.68
N PRO A 161 1.91 6.83 -12.20
CA PRO A 161 1.79 8.19 -12.71
C PRO A 161 2.09 9.26 -11.67
N ALA A 162 2.83 10.29 -12.06
CA ALA A 162 3.08 11.47 -11.26
C ALA A 162 2.04 12.57 -11.54
N LYS A 163 1.99 13.56 -10.67
CA LYS A 163 1.13 14.72 -10.87
C LYS A 163 1.54 15.48 -12.13
N GLY A 164 0.63 15.56 -13.08
CA GLY A 164 0.85 16.25 -14.36
C GLY A 164 1.11 15.33 -15.54
N ASP A 165 1.27 14.03 -15.29
CA ASP A 165 1.39 13.07 -16.39
C ASP A 165 0.07 12.97 -17.17
N VAL A 166 0.22 12.78 -18.48
CA VAL A 166 -0.90 12.48 -19.39
C VAL A 166 -0.90 10.99 -19.63
N ILE A 167 -2.00 10.33 -19.33
CA ILE A 167 -2.18 8.90 -19.59
C ILE A 167 -3.11 8.77 -20.79
N GLU A 168 -2.61 8.16 -21.87
CA GLU A 168 -3.43 7.77 -23.00
C GLU A 168 -4.15 6.45 -22.65
N THR A 169 -5.46 6.43 -22.81
CA THR A 169 -6.34 5.28 -22.52
C THR A 169 -6.89 4.68 -23.79
#